data_08033acdc059df9cd08502f6cd8db794
#
_entry.id   08033acdc059df9cd08502f6cd8db794
#
_cell.length_a   1.000
_cell.length_b   1.000
_cell.length_c   1.000
_cell.angle_alpha   90.00
_cell.angle_beta   90.00
_cell.angle_gamma   90.00
#
_symmetry.space_group_name_H-M   'P 1'
#
loop_
_entity.id
_entity.type
_entity.pdbx_description
1 polymer ?
#
loop_
_entity_poly.entity_id
_entity_poly.type
_entity_poly.pdbx_seq_one_letter_code
_entity_poly.pdbx_strand_id
1 'polypeptide(L)'
;MLIDTHAHLEMLEFDKDRSDVIKRAQDDGIGAIVTVGIDIESCRKAVALAEECTFIYAVLGIHPHNAKDVDESTYPLLKDLMRHDKVCALGEIGLDFFRNISPQDVQKKRFRELIALARELKLPVVVHDRDAHDETLSTLQEEKAFEVGGVLHCFSGDYGMASQCFDMGFYISIPGTVTFRNAHGLQEVVRRSPLERMLIETDAPFLTPVPFRGKRNEPSYVRFVADAIAQLKGIDAQEVARVTTQNARSLFHIPA
;
A
#
# COMPACT_ATOMS: atom_id res chain seq x y z
N MET A 1 15.62 11.04 2.84
CA MET A 1 15.29 9.61 2.88
C MET A 1 13.82 9.47 2.55
N LEU A 2 13.43 8.48 1.75
CA LEU A 2 12.05 8.18 1.36
C LEU A 2 11.70 6.74 1.79
N ILE A 3 10.42 6.44 1.94
CA ILE A 3 9.91 5.08 2.12
C ILE A 3 8.93 4.79 0.97
N ASP A 4 9.16 3.69 0.25
CA ASP A 4 8.17 3.14 -0.68
C ASP A 4 7.22 2.25 0.12
N THR A 5 5.97 2.72 0.28
CA THR A 5 5.02 2.07 1.19
C THR A 5 4.23 0.92 0.56
N HIS A 6 4.42 0.65 -0.75
CA HIS A 6 3.76 -0.46 -1.42
C HIS A 6 4.50 -0.84 -2.71
N ALA A 7 5.09 -2.03 -2.71
CA ALA A 7 5.70 -2.65 -3.88
C ALA A 7 5.55 -4.18 -3.80
N HIS A 8 5.52 -4.86 -4.94
CA HIS A 8 5.44 -6.32 -5.03
C HIS A 8 6.78 -6.90 -5.45
N LEU A 9 7.80 -6.74 -4.60
CA LEU A 9 9.15 -7.24 -4.88
C LEU A 9 9.23 -8.78 -4.95
N GLU A 10 8.25 -9.49 -4.39
CA GLU A 10 8.14 -10.95 -4.40
C GLU A 10 7.68 -11.51 -5.76
N MET A 11 7.17 -10.66 -6.66
CA MET A 11 6.65 -11.06 -7.97
C MET A 11 7.74 -11.53 -8.93
N LEU A 12 7.34 -12.39 -9.89
CA LEU A 12 8.22 -13.00 -10.90
C LEU A 12 8.90 -11.98 -11.82
N GLU A 13 8.30 -10.82 -11.99
CA GLU A 13 8.83 -9.71 -12.79
C GLU A 13 10.21 -9.25 -12.31
N PHE A 14 10.53 -9.50 -11.03
CA PHE A 14 11.80 -9.15 -10.41
C PHE A 14 12.79 -10.32 -10.29
N ASP A 15 12.40 -11.56 -10.59
CA ASP A 15 13.25 -12.74 -10.33
C ASP A 15 14.65 -12.64 -10.94
N LYS A 16 14.78 -11.98 -12.09
CA LYS A 16 16.05 -11.90 -12.81
C LYS A 16 17.04 -10.89 -12.22
N ASP A 17 16.54 -9.87 -11.52
CA ASP A 17 17.35 -8.72 -11.10
C ASP A 17 16.87 -8.09 -9.78
N ARG A 18 16.13 -8.84 -8.95
CA ARG A 18 15.58 -8.35 -7.67
C ARG A 18 16.65 -7.72 -6.79
N SER A 19 17.79 -8.37 -6.64
CA SER A 19 18.92 -7.87 -5.85
C SER A 19 19.44 -6.53 -6.38
N ASP A 20 19.52 -6.37 -7.71
CA ASP A 20 19.96 -5.12 -8.34
C ASP A 20 18.91 -4.01 -8.16
N VAL A 21 17.61 -4.35 -8.23
CA VAL A 21 16.50 -3.40 -7.94
C VAL A 21 16.58 -2.90 -6.51
N ILE A 22 16.76 -3.81 -5.55
CA ILE A 22 16.91 -3.49 -4.14
C ILE A 22 18.14 -2.60 -3.91
N LYS A 23 19.27 -2.95 -4.54
CA LYS A 23 20.49 -2.16 -4.46
C LYS A 23 20.29 -0.73 -5.03
N ARG A 24 19.66 -0.60 -6.22
CA ARG A 24 19.36 0.72 -6.80
C ARG A 24 18.49 1.57 -5.86
N ALA A 25 17.50 0.97 -5.23
CA ALA A 25 16.66 1.68 -4.27
C ALA A 25 17.49 2.23 -3.08
N GLN A 26 18.42 1.44 -2.54
CA GLN A 26 19.34 1.88 -1.48
C GLN A 26 20.25 3.01 -1.97
N ASP A 27 20.87 2.83 -3.13
CA ASP A 27 21.80 3.81 -3.73
C ASP A 27 21.08 5.16 -4.01
N ASP A 28 19.78 5.12 -4.34
CA ASP A 28 18.92 6.29 -4.56
C ASP A 28 18.32 6.87 -3.25
N GLY A 29 18.72 6.36 -2.08
CA GLY A 29 18.36 6.91 -0.76
C GLY A 29 16.96 6.50 -0.26
N ILE A 30 16.40 5.40 -0.76
CA ILE A 30 15.19 4.79 -0.20
C ILE A 30 15.57 4.12 1.12
N GLY A 31 14.97 4.56 2.22
CA GLY A 31 15.31 4.10 3.56
C GLY A 31 14.53 2.86 4.01
N ALA A 32 13.37 2.60 3.42
CA ALA A 32 12.63 1.37 3.61
C ALA A 32 11.73 1.08 2.40
N ILE A 33 11.42 -0.20 2.19
CA ILE A 33 10.45 -0.68 1.21
C ILE A 33 9.47 -1.60 1.93
N VAL A 34 8.19 -1.42 1.69
CA VAL A 34 7.14 -2.33 2.16
C VAL A 34 6.74 -3.22 0.99
N THR A 35 7.13 -4.51 1.05
CA THR A 35 6.72 -5.50 0.05
C THR A 35 5.42 -6.18 0.45
N VAL A 36 4.54 -6.49 -0.53
CA VAL A 36 3.15 -6.84 -0.26
C VAL A 36 2.78 -8.19 -0.83
N GLY A 37 2.51 -9.16 0.05
CA GLY A 37 1.95 -10.46 -0.35
C GLY A 37 0.44 -10.41 -0.46
N ILE A 38 -0.12 -11.03 -1.49
CA ILE A 38 -1.54 -10.98 -1.87
C ILE A 38 -2.28 -12.32 -1.77
N ASP A 39 -1.56 -13.38 -1.45
CA ASP A 39 -2.01 -14.74 -1.15
C ASP A 39 -0.96 -15.43 -0.26
N ILE A 40 -1.22 -16.66 0.19
CA ILE A 40 -0.31 -17.35 1.12
C ILE A 40 1.07 -17.61 0.52
N GLU A 41 1.17 -17.88 -0.78
CA GLU A 41 2.47 -18.13 -1.42
C GLU A 41 3.30 -16.84 -1.51
N SER A 42 2.72 -15.76 -2.01
CA SER A 42 3.38 -14.46 -2.09
C SER A 42 3.67 -13.86 -0.70
N CYS A 43 2.80 -14.10 0.30
CA CYS A 43 3.06 -13.72 1.70
C CYS A 43 4.33 -14.38 2.24
N ARG A 44 4.54 -15.68 1.98
CA ARG A 44 5.79 -16.37 2.37
C ARG A 44 7.03 -15.77 1.70
N LYS A 45 6.91 -15.42 0.40
CA LYS A 45 8.01 -14.77 -0.35
C LYS A 45 8.30 -13.37 0.20
N ALA A 46 7.26 -12.60 0.54
CA ALA A 46 7.41 -11.27 1.13
C ALA A 46 8.11 -11.33 2.50
N VAL A 47 7.75 -12.28 3.35
CA VAL A 47 8.45 -12.52 4.63
C VAL A 47 9.92 -12.88 4.40
N ALA A 48 10.21 -13.82 3.50
CA ALA A 48 11.59 -14.21 3.20
C ALA A 48 12.44 -13.03 2.73
N LEU A 49 11.91 -12.16 1.87
CA LEU A 49 12.61 -10.93 1.45
C LEU A 49 12.86 -9.97 2.62
N ALA A 50 11.90 -9.84 3.53
CA ALA A 50 12.05 -9.00 4.71
C ALA A 50 13.08 -9.58 5.70
N GLU A 51 13.22 -10.90 5.79
CA GLU A 51 14.28 -11.57 6.57
C GLU A 51 15.68 -11.30 5.98
N GLU A 52 15.81 -11.39 4.66
CA GLU A 52 17.08 -11.22 3.96
C GLU A 52 17.57 -9.76 3.97
N CYS A 53 16.66 -8.78 4.03
CA CYS A 53 16.97 -7.36 3.87
C CYS A 53 16.50 -6.52 5.05
N THR A 54 17.45 -5.88 5.75
CA THR A 54 17.17 -5.13 6.99
C THR A 54 16.19 -3.97 6.82
N PHE A 55 16.13 -3.35 5.63
CA PHE A 55 15.27 -2.20 5.33
C PHE A 55 13.99 -2.58 4.55
N ILE A 56 13.72 -3.89 4.34
CA ILE A 56 12.47 -4.38 3.78
C ILE A 56 11.55 -4.81 4.92
N TYR A 57 10.28 -4.44 4.81
CA TYR A 57 9.16 -4.82 5.67
C TYR A 57 8.10 -5.50 4.82
N ALA A 58 7.24 -6.30 5.43
CA ALA A 58 6.20 -7.06 4.73
C ALA A 58 4.79 -6.64 5.18
N VAL A 59 3.90 -6.56 4.23
CA VAL A 59 2.44 -6.51 4.41
C VAL A 59 1.87 -7.81 3.86
N LEU A 60 1.02 -8.47 4.62
CA LEU A 60 0.50 -9.79 4.28
C LEU A 60 -1.02 -9.78 4.30
N GLY A 61 -1.64 -10.31 3.26
CA GLY A 61 -3.10 -10.38 3.18
C GLY A 61 -3.60 -11.25 2.04
N ILE A 62 -4.90 -11.19 1.82
CA ILE A 62 -5.57 -11.85 0.71
C ILE A 62 -6.26 -10.79 -0.13
N HIS A 63 -5.69 -10.53 -1.29
CA HIS A 63 -6.22 -9.56 -2.25
C HIS A 63 -7.64 -9.93 -2.71
N PRO A 64 -8.53 -8.97 -3.00
CA PRO A 64 -9.89 -9.27 -3.47
C PRO A 64 -9.95 -10.20 -4.68
N HIS A 65 -8.95 -10.23 -5.53
CA HIS A 65 -8.87 -11.18 -6.65
C HIS A 65 -8.79 -12.64 -6.18
N ASN A 66 -8.13 -12.90 -5.05
CA ASN A 66 -7.89 -14.22 -4.47
C ASN A 66 -8.93 -14.59 -3.39
N ALA A 67 -9.93 -13.75 -3.16
CA ALA A 67 -10.93 -13.93 -2.11
C ALA A 67 -11.70 -15.27 -2.24
N LYS A 68 -11.93 -15.75 -3.46
CA LYS A 68 -12.60 -17.03 -3.75
C LYS A 68 -11.76 -18.26 -3.39
N ASP A 69 -10.44 -18.10 -3.31
CA ASP A 69 -9.49 -19.21 -3.09
C ASP A 69 -9.21 -19.43 -1.58
N VAL A 70 -9.84 -18.64 -0.71
CA VAL A 70 -9.73 -18.75 0.75
C VAL A 70 -10.44 -20.02 1.24
N ASP A 71 -9.68 -20.89 1.91
CA ASP A 71 -10.13 -22.11 2.57
C ASP A 71 -9.91 -22.09 4.09
N GLU A 72 -10.19 -23.21 4.74
CA GLU A 72 -10.06 -23.36 6.21
C GLU A 72 -8.61 -23.21 6.71
N SER A 73 -7.61 -23.48 5.86
CA SER A 73 -6.19 -23.38 6.21
C SER A 73 -5.62 -21.95 6.06
N THR A 74 -6.26 -21.11 5.28
CA THR A 74 -5.74 -19.79 4.86
C THR A 74 -5.49 -18.87 6.06
N TYR A 75 -6.48 -18.69 6.93
CA TYR A 75 -6.33 -17.78 8.09
C TYR A 75 -5.35 -18.29 9.16
N PRO A 76 -5.32 -19.58 9.53
CA PRO A 76 -4.27 -20.09 10.39
C PRO A 76 -2.85 -19.86 9.86
N LEU A 77 -2.63 -20.11 8.56
CA LEU A 77 -1.34 -19.87 7.91
C LEU A 77 -0.98 -18.38 7.88
N LEU A 78 -1.94 -17.52 7.53
CA LEU A 78 -1.73 -16.08 7.53
C LEU A 78 -1.38 -15.57 8.94
N LYS A 79 -2.10 -16.00 9.98
CA LYS A 79 -1.81 -15.66 11.38
C LYS A 79 -0.41 -16.09 11.81
N ASP A 80 0.07 -17.24 11.36
CA ASP A 80 1.40 -17.71 11.69
C ASP A 80 2.48 -16.83 11.05
N LEU A 81 2.34 -16.52 9.78
CA LEU A 81 3.24 -15.60 9.06
C LEU A 81 3.26 -14.20 9.68
N MET A 82 2.12 -13.72 10.17
CA MET A 82 1.99 -12.38 10.79
C MET A 82 2.69 -12.24 12.13
N ARG A 83 3.22 -13.31 12.72
CA ARG A 83 4.02 -13.23 13.94
C ARG A 83 5.46 -12.76 13.69
N HIS A 84 5.86 -12.67 12.44
CA HIS A 84 7.22 -12.26 12.10
C HIS A 84 7.42 -10.77 12.36
N ASP A 85 8.51 -10.39 13.02
CA ASP A 85 8.79 -9.01 13.48
C ASP A 85 8.87 -7.98 12.34
N LYS A 86 9.10 -8.43 11.11
CA LYS A 86 9.14 -7.57 9.92
C LYS A 86 7.78 -7.38 9.25
N VAL A 87 6.74 -8.04 9.73
CA VAL A 87 5.38 -7.85 9.24
C VAL A 87 4.76 -6.66 9.93
N CYS A 88 4.45 -5.62 9.17
CA CYS A 88 4.06 -4.31 9.69
C CYS A 88 2.57 -3.96 9.50
N ALA A 89 1.83 -4.72 8.68
CA ALA A 89 0.40 -4.50 8.47
C ALA A 89 -0.30 -5.75 7.90
N LEU A 90 -1.62 -5.79 8.02
CA LEU A 90 -2.48 -6.76 7.35
C LEU A 90 -3.02 -6.13 6.06
N GLY A 91 -2.68 -6.73 4.93
CA GLY A 91 -3.03 -6.27 3.58
C GLY A 91 -2.22 -7.05 2.53
N GLU A 92 -2.50 -6.90 1.32
CA GLU A 92 -3.51 -6.07 0.67
C GLU A 92 -4.89 -6.73 0.76
N ILE A 93 -5.88 -6.04 1.31
CA ILE A 93 -7.25 -6.53 1.46
C ILE A 93 -8.22 -5.47 0.91
N GLY A 94 -9.45 -5.83 0.60
CA GLY A 94 -10.41 -4.83 0.15
C GLY A 94 -11.32 -5.32 -0.96
N LEU A 95 -11.68 -4.40 -1.88
CA LEU A 95 -12.68 -4.64 -2.91
C LEU A 95 -12.18 -4.17 -4.29
N ASP A 96 -12.39 -5.01 -5.32
CA ASP A 96 -12.17 -4.68 -6.74
C ASP A 96 -13.42 -5.04 -7.54
N PHE A 97 -14.28 -4.06 -7.77
CA PHE A 97 -15.49 -4.23 -8.58
C PHE A 97 -15.27 -3.95 -10.06
N PHE A 98 -14.07 -3.49 -10.42
CA PHE A 98 -13.68 -3.31 -11.82
C PHE A 98 -13.32 -4.64 -12.48
N ARG A 99 -12.43 -5.42 -11.87
CA ARG A 99 -11.98 -6.72 -12.41
C ARG A 99 -12.93 -7.86 -12.10
N ASN A 100 -13.57 -7.85 -10.92
CA ASN A 100 -14.51 -8.88 -10.45
C ASN A 100 -13.99 -10.33 -10.60
N ILE A 101 -12.70 -10.58 -10.34
CA ILE A 101 -12.07 -11.90 -10.47
C ILE A 101 -12.62 -12.90 -9.44
N SER A 102 -12.89 -12.43 -8.22
CA SER A 102 -13.73 -13.11 -7.25
C SER A 102 -15.11 -12.47 -7.22
N PRO A 103 -16.19 -13.21 -6.95
CA PRO A 103 -17.54 -12.65 -6.79
C PRO A 103 -17.58 -11.56 -5.70
N GLN A 104 -18.35 -10.49 -5.92
CA GLN A 104 -18.39 -9.33 -5.01
C GLN A 104 -18.82 -9.68 -3.58
N ASP A 105 -19.80 -10.59 -3.43
CA ASP A 105 -20.26 -11.07 -2.13
C ASP A 105 -19.15 -11.81 -1.37
N VAL A 106 -18.34 -12.59 -2.09
CA VAL A 106 -17.16 -13.26 -1.51
C VAL A 106 -16.10 -12.24 -1.12
N GLN A 107 -15.80 -11.26 -1.99
CA GLN A 107 -14.86 -10.17 -1.66
C GLN A 107 -15.29 -9.44 -0.37
N LYS A 108 -16.56 -9.01 -0.30
CA LYS A 108 -17.13 -8.34 0.89
C LYS A 108 -17.01 -9.17 2.16
N LYS A 109 -17.33 -10.46 2.07
CA LYS A 109 -17.21 -11.39 3.20
C LYS A 109 -15.76 -11.46 3.68
N ARG A 110 -14.80 -11.70 2.79
CA ARG A 110 -13.39 -11.84 3.15
C ARG A 110 -12.79 -10.53 3.65
N PHE A 111 -13.19 -9.40 3.08
CA PHE A 111 -12.74 -8.10 3.55
C PHE A 111 -13.13 -7.87 5.02
N ARG A 112 -14.38 -8.17 5.42
CA ARG A 112 -14.85 -8.09 6.81
C ARG A 112 -14.07 -9.03 7.74
N GLU A 113 -13.88 -10.28 7.33
CA GLU A 113 -13.13 -11.27 8.10
C GLU A 113 -11.67 -10.85 8.33
N LEU A 114 -11.03 -10.25 7.30
CA LEU A 114 -9.64 -9.79 7.38
C LEU A 114 -9.50 -8.52 8.22
N ILE A 115 -10.47 -7.60 8.19
CA ILE A 115 -10.49 -6.46 9.13
C ILE A 115 -10.61 -6.95 10.57
N ALA A 116 -11.51 -7.91 10.84
CA ALA A 116 -11.64 -8.49 12.17
C ALA A 116 -10.33 -9.14 12.64
N LEU A 117 -9.62 -9.82 11.74
CA LEU A 117 -8.30 -10.38 12.01
C LEU A 117 -7.25 -9.29 12.30
N ALA A 118 -7.23 -8.20 11.52
CA ALA A 118 -6.31 -7.09 11.77
C ALA A 118 -6.50 -6.47 13.15
N ARG A 119 -7.77 -6.31 13.58
CA ARG A 119 -8.11 -5.81 14.92
C ARG A 119 -7.67 -6.79 16.02
N GLU A 120 -7.86 -8.10 15.82
CA GLU A 120 -7.38 -9.13 16.75
C GLU A 120 -5.85 -9.04 16.94
N LEU A 121 -5.11 -8.86 15.82
CA LEU A 121 -3.66 -8.79 15.81
C LEU A 121 -3.11 -7.39 16.14
N LYS A 122 -3.98 -6.39 16.23
CA LYS A 122 -3.63 -4.97 16.43
C LYS A 122 -2.66 -4.43 15.36
N LEU A 123 -2.85 -4.85 14.13
CA LEU A 123 -2.08 -4.41 12.97
C LEU A 123 -2.90 -3.43 12.13
N PRO A 124 -2.29 -2.36 11.59
CA PRO A 124 -2.97 -1.49 10.64
C PRO A 124 -3.32 -2.25 9.36
N VAL A 125 -4.28 -1.74 8.59
CA VAL A 125 -4.69 -2.36 7.33
C VAL A 125 -4.19 -1.60 6.11
N VAL A 126 -3.79 -2.34 5.07
CA VAL A 126 -3.53 -1.79 3.72
C VAL A 126 -4.68 -2.20 2.82
N VAL A 127 -5.43 -1.21 2.33
CA VAL A 127 -6.72 -1.42 1.66
C VAL A 127 -6.62 -1.14 0.18
N HIS A 128 -6.99 -2.14 -0.62
CA HIS A 128 -7.26 -2.04 -2.04
C HIS A 128 -8.70 -1.59 -2.26
N ASP A 129 -8.87 -0.58 -3.09
CA ASP A 129 -10.19 -0.08 -3.46
C ASP A 129 -10.23 0.31 -4.94
N ARG A 130 -11.06 -0.41 -5.72
CA ARG A 130 -11.23 -0.12 -7.14
C ARG A 130 -12.69 -0.25 -7.58
N ASP A 131 -13.29 0.88 -7.97
CA ASP A 131 -14.71 0.99 -8.34
C ASP A 131 -15.67 0.47 -7.25
N ALA A 132 -15.25 0.60 -5.95
CA ALA A 132 -15.97 0.09 -4.78
C ALA A 132 -16.01 1.09 -3.60
N HIS A 133 -15.79 2.37 -3.85
CA HIS A 133 -15.51 3.42 -2.86
C HIS A 133 -16.52 3.44 -1.68
N ASP A 134 -17.82 3.53 -1.98
CA ASP A 134 -18.86 3.60 -0.94
C ASP A 134 -18.91 2.34 -0.08
N GLU A 135 -18.80 1.17 -0.71
CA GLU A 135 -18.79 -0.11 0.00
C GLU A 135 -17.52 -0.29 0.83
N THR A 136 -16.38 0.15 0.32
CA THR A 136 -15.11 0.14 1.06
C THR A 136 -15.20 0.99 2.31
N LEU A 137 -15.63 2.26 2.20
CA LEU A 137 -15.78 3.17 3.35
C LEU A 137 -16.80 2.65 4.37
N SER A 138 -17.96 2.17 3.89
CA SER A 138 -18.99 1.59 4.76
C SER A 138 -18.45 0.38 5.53
N THR A 139 -17.76 -0.53 4.84
CA THR A 139 -17.18 -1.73 5.48
C THR A 139 -16.12 -1.36 6.51
N LEU A 140 -15.22 -0.41 6.21
CA LEU A 140 -14.20 0.06 7.16
C LEU A 140 -14.83 0.64 8.44
N GLN A 141 -15.92 1.39 8.29
CA GLN A 141 -16.62 1.98 9.41
C GLN A 141 -17.41 0.93 10.22
N GLU A 142 -18.17 0.06 9.56
CA GLU A 142 -18.98 -0.99 10.20
C GLU A 142 -18.12 -1.98 10.97
N GLU A 143 -16.98 -2.40 10.39
CA GLU A 143 -16.03 -3.31 11.01
C GLU A 143 -15.04 -2.62 11.95
N LYS A 144 -15.21 -1.30 12.20
CA LYS A 144 -14.40 -0.50 13.12
C LYS A 144 -12.89 -0.57 12.82
N ALA A 145 -12.52 -0.55 11.55
CA ALA A 145 -11.12 -0.58 11.12
C ALA A 145 -10.31 0.61 11.67
N PHE A 146 -10.98 1.71 12.05
CA PHE A 146 -10.37 2.87 12.70
C PHE A 146 -9.70 2.55 14.05
N GLU A 147 -10.05 1.44 14.71
CA GLU A 147 -9.40 1.02 15.97
C GLU A 147 -7.93 0.61 15.76
N VAL A 148 -7.56 0.19 14.57
CA VAL A 148 -6.19 -0.16 14.20
C VAL A 148 -5.58 0.82 13.18
N GLY A 149 -6.41 1.62 12.52
CA GLY A 149 -5.99 2.52 11.44
C GLY A 149 -5.55 1.80 10.17
N GLY A 150 -5.08 2.57 9.21
CA GLY A 150 -4.64 1.98 7.95
C GLY A 150 -4.39 3.01 6.86
N VAL A 151 -4.25 2.49 5.64
CA VAL A 151 -4.06 3.27 4.42
C VAL A 151 -4.90 2.71 3.29
N LEU A 152 -5.57 3.58 2.54
CA LEU A 152 -6.06 3.23 1.21
C LEU A 152 -4.88 3.39 0.25
N HIS A 153 -4.31 2.26 -0.18
CA HIS A 153 -3.20 2.28 -1.13
C HIS A 153 -3.69 2.62 -2.54
N CYS A 154 -2.80 3.06 -3.39
CA CYS A 154 -3.10 3.42 -4.80
C CYS A 154 -4.36 4.27 -4.94
N PHE A 155 -4.48 5.31 -4.09
CA PHE A 155 -5.72 6.06 -3.92
C PHE A 155 -6.27 6.57 -5.25
N SER A 156 -7.52 6.23 -5.54
CA SER A 156 -8.22 6.53 -6.79
C SER A 156 -9.53 7.29 -6.62
N GLY A 157 -9.91 7.59 -5.38
CA GLY A 157 -11.10 8.37 -5.05
C GLY A 157 -10.96 9.87 -5.25
N ASP A 158 -12.00 10.60 -4.91
CA ASP A 158 -12.01 12.06 -4.88
C ASP A 158 -11.63 12.62 -3.49
N TYR A 159 -11.63 13.96 -3.36
CA TYR A 159 -11.31 14.59 -2.09
C TYR A 159 -12.39 14.34 -1.01
N GLY A 160 -13.65 14.14 -1.39
CA GLY A 160 -14.72 13.80 -0.44
C GLY A 160 -14.44 12.44 0.22
N MET A 161 -14.04 11.45 -0.55
CA MET A 161 -13.59 10.16 -0.05
C MET A 161 -12.33 10.27 0.81
N ALA A 162 -11.33 11.04 0.35
CA ALA A 162 -10.12 11.25 1.13
C ALA A 162 -10.40 11.89 2.50
N SER A 163 -11.31 12.87 2.57
CA SER A 163 -11.75 13.49 3.83
C SER A 163 -12.36 12.48 4.79
N GLN A 164 -13.24 11.61 4.29
CA GLN A 164 -13.82 10.53 5.11
C GLN A 164 -12.77 9.56 5.65
N CYS A 165 -11.75 9.23 4.82
CA CYS A 165 -10.61 8.43 5.30
C CYS A 165 -9.87 9.15 6.43
N PHE A 166 -9.62 10.45 6.31
CA PHE A 166 -8.93 11.23 7.35
C PHE A 166 -9.73 11.32 8.64
N ASP A 167 -11.06 11.47 8.56
CA ASP A 167 -11.97 11.48 9.73
C ASP A 167 -11.94 10.14 10.48
N MET A 168 -11.70 9.03 9.78
CA MET A 168 -11.48 7.71 10.37
C MET A 168 -10.03 7.47 10.85
N GLY A 169 -9.12 8.46 10.72
CA GLY A 169 -7.71 8.32 11.10
C GLY A 169 -6.83 7.61 10.07
N PHE A 170 -7.36 7.31 8.89
CA PHE A 170 -6.63 6.64 7.80
C PHE A 170 -5.71 7.60 7.05
N TYR A 171 -4.73 7.01 6.39
CA TYR A 171 -3.90 7.66 5.36
C TYR A 171 -4.43 7.32 3.96
N ILE A 172 -4.02 8.12 2.99
CA ILE A 172 -4.09 7.76 1.56
C ILE A 172 -2.67 7.64 1.02
N SER A 173 -2.42 6.67 0.14
CA SER A 173 -1.11 6.54 -0.51
C SER A 173 -1.20 6.98 -1.97
N ILE A 174 -0.22 7.78 -2.37
CA ILE A 174 -0.17 8.41 -3.68
C ILE A 174 0.77 7.61 -4.59
N PRO A 175 0.24 7.01 -5.68
CA PRO A 175 1.04 6.22 -6.61
C PRO A 175 1.67 7.05 -7.72
N GLY A 176 2.52 6.40 -8.54
CA GLY A 176 3.19 6.99 -9.69
C GLY A 176 2.28 7.67 -10.71
N THR A 177 1.01 7.30 -10.75
CA THR A 177 0.01 7.90 -11.66
C THR A 177 -0.22 9.40 -11.41
N VAL A 178 0.12 9.94 -10.24
CA VAL A 178 0.05 11.39 -9.95
C VAL A 178 0.88 12.21 -10.92
N THR A 179 1.93 11.62 -11.50
CA THR A 179 2.81 12.27 -12.49
C THR A 179 2.18 12.36 -13.90
N PHE A 180 1.04 11.70 -14.12
CA PHE A 180 0.41 11.67 -15.46
C PHE A 180 -0.34 12.96 -15.74
N ARG A 181 -0.23 13.45 -16.99
CA ARG A 181 -0.87 14.71 -17.40
C ARG A 181 -2.40 14.71 -17.24
N ASN A 182 -3.04 13.55 -17.36
CA ASN A 182 -4.49 13.39 -17.28
C ASN A 182 -4.97 12.97 -15.89
N ALA A 183 -4.12 12.91 -14.88
CA ALA A 183 -4.48 12.52 -13.51
C ALA A 183 -5.07 13.69 -12.69
N HIS A 184 -5.94 14.52 -13.31
CA HIS A 184 -6.46 15.76 -12.71
C HIS A 184 -7.17 15.52 -11.37
N GLY A 185 -7.95 14.44 -11.26
CA GLY A 185 -8.66 14.08 -10.01
C GLY A 185 -7.68 13.83 -8.87
N LEU A 186 -6.73 12.92 -9.06
CA LEU A 186 -5.71 12.61 -8.05
C LEU A 186 -4.85 13.83 -7.71
N GLN A 187 -4.47 14.64 -8.70
CA GLN A 187 -3.71 15.86 -8.47
C GLN A 187 -4.49 16.88 -7.64
N GLU A 188 -5.80 16.97 -7.82
CA GLU A 188 -6.66 17.82 -6.98
C GLU A 188 -6.76 17.28 -5.54
N VAL A 189 -6.89 15.97 -5.36
CA VAL A 189 -6.82 15.33 -4.05
C VAL A 189 -5.50 15.70 -3.35
N VAL A 190 -4.37 15.55 -4.05
CA VAL A 190 -3.05 15.92 -3.51
C VAL A 190 -2.98 17.38 -3.08
N ARG A 191 -3.46 18.33 -3.91
CA ARG A 191 -3.43 19.76 -3.56
C ARG A 191 -4.20 20.08 -2.30
N ARG A 192 -5.35 19.44 -2.11
CA ARG A 192 -6.29 19.74 -1.00
C ARG A 192 -5.99 18.99 0.28
N SER A 193 -5.47 17.76 0.19
CA SER A 193 -5.26 16.91 1.36
C SER A 193 -4.06 17.38 2.21
N PRO A 194 -4.11 17.24 3.54
CA PRO A 194 -2.97 17.51 4.41
C PRO A 194 -1.83 16.52 4.13
N LEU A 195 -0.60 17.02 4.10
CA LEU A 195 0.58 16.18 3.83
C LEU A 195 0.79 15.13 4.93
N GLU A 196 0.36 15.44 6.14
CA GLU A 196 0.41 14.58 7.33
C GLU A 196 -0.51 13.36 7.23
N ARG A 197 -1.33 13.28 6.18
CA ARG A 197 -2.23 12.16 5.90
C ARG A 197 -1.90 11.44 4.60
N MET A 198 -0.73 11.75 4.01
CA MET A 198 -0.28 11.12 2.77
C MET A 198 0.88 10.16 3.01
N LEU A 199 0.84 9.03 2.32
CA LEU A 199 1.97 8.16 2.03
C LEU A 199 2.30 8.24 0.54
N ILE A 200 3.45 7.70 0.17
CA ILE A 200 3.90 7.60 -1.22
C ILE A 200 4.31 6.17 -1.52
N GLU A 201 4.01 5.73 -2.72
CA GLU A 201 4.30 4.37 -3.15
C GLU A 201 4.63 4.28 -4.64
N THR A 202 5.17 3.15 -5.04
CA THR A 202 5.36 2.83 -6.46
C THR A 202 4.28 1.92 -7.01
N ASP A 203 3.76 0.99 -6.24
CA ASP A 203 2.99 -0.17 -6.69
C ASP A 203 3.78 -0.99 -7.73
N ALA A 204 5.11 -1.02 -7.59
CA ALA A 204 5.99 -1.72 -8.51
C ALA A 204 5.71 -3.24 -8.51
N PRO A 205 5.63 -3.87 -9.70
CA PRO A 205 6.15 -3.47 -11.02
C PRO A 205 5.20 -2.59 -11.87
N PHE A 206 4.05 -2.19 -11.33
CA PHE A 206 2.99 -1.47 -12.02
C PHE A 206 3.14 0.06 -11.94
N LEU A 207 2.26 0.80 -12.62
CA LEU A 207 2.01 2.24 -12.48
C LEU A 207 3.24 3.15 -12.60
N THR A 208 4.19 2.79 -13.44
CA THR A 208 5.47 3.49 -13.60
C THR A 208 5.28 5.00 -13.86
N PRO A 209 5.92 5.87 -13.05
CA PRO A 209 5.79 7.31 -13.18
C PRO A 209 6.47 7.86 -14.45
N VAL A 210 6.11 9.08 -14.85
CA VAL A 210 6.88 9.87 -15.80
C VAL A 210 8.24 10.20 -15.16
N PRO A 211 9.38 10.11 -15.91
CA PRO A 211 9.49 9.92 -17.35
C PRO A 211 9.56 8.45 -17.82
N PHE A 212 9.44 7.48 -16.93
CA PHE A 212 9.69 6.07 -17.26
C PHE A 212 8.44 5.28 -17.66
N ARG A 213 7.32 5.95 -17.89
CA ARG A 213 6.06 5.33 -18.28
C ARG A 213 6.24 4.31 -19.41
N GLY A 214 5.63 3.11 -19.26
CA GLY A 214 5.76 2.00 -20.21
C GLY A 214 6.93 1.07 -19.96
N LYS A 215 7.79 1.37 -18.97
CA LYS A 215 8.81 0.45 -18.45
C LYS A 215 8.28 -0.24 -17.19
N ARG A 216 8.93 -1.32 -16.74
CA ARG A 216 8.68 -1.91 -15.42
C ARG A 216 9.02 -0.85 -14.35
N ASN A 217 8.11 -0.70 -13.38
CA ASN A 217 8.34 0.16 -12.22
C ASN A 217 9.31 -0.49 -11.22
N GLU A 218 9.94 0.32 -10.37
CA GLU A 218 10.81 -0.14 -9.28
C GLU A 218 10.77 0.85 -8.11
N PRO A 219 11.09 0.43 -6.86
CA PRO A 219 10.98 1.27 -5.67
C PRO A 219 11.77 2.58 -5.72
N SER A 220 12.91 2.61 -6.43
CA SER A 220 13.70 3.84 -6.62
C SER A 220 12.90 4.97 -7.28
N TYR A 221 11.82 4.64 -7.99
CA TYR A 221 10.99 5.64 -8.70
C TYR A 221 9.98 6.35 -7.77
N VAL A 222 9.84 5.97 -6.50
CA VAL A 222 8.98 6.67 -5.54
C VAL A 222 9.39 8.16 -5.38
N ARG A 223 10.65 8.51 -5.66
CA ARG A 223 11.13 9.89 -5.67
C ARG A 223 10.36 10.80 -6.64
N PHE A 224 9.94 10.27 -7.79
CA PHE A 224 9.15 11.05 -8.77
C PHE A 224 7.74 11.34 -8.27
N VAL A 225 7.20 10.50 -7.40
CA VAL A 225 5.95 10.75 -6.69
C VAL A 225 6.13 11.89 -5.70
N ALA A 226 7.19 11.86 -4.90
CA ALA A 226 7.52 12.93 -3.96
C ALA A 226 7.72 14.28 -4.68
N ASP A 227 8.45 14.30 -5.79
CA ASP A 227 8.68 15.49 -6.61
C ASP A 227 7.36 16.04 -7.17
N ALA A 228 6.47 15.17 -7.67
CA ALA A 228 5.16 15.59 -8.18
C ALA A 228 4.29 16.20 -7.09
N ILE A 229 4.27 15.61 -5.87
CA ILE A 229 3.55 16.17 -4.73
C ILE A 229 4.12 17.54 -4.36
N ALA A 230 5.45 17.68 -4.31
CA ALA A 230 6.12 18.94 -4.02
C ALA A 230 5.70 20.06 -4.99
N GLN A 231 5.71 19.76 -6.30
CA GLN A 231 5.25 20.68 -7.34
C GLN A 231 3.77 21.05 -7.19
N LEU A 232 2.90 20.08 -6.94
CA LEU A 232 1.45 20.29 -6.78
C LEU A 232 1.10 21.14 -5.57
N LYS A 233 1.86 21.00 -4.48
CA LYS A 233 1.67 21.73 -3.22
C LYS A 233 2.47 23.04 -3.16
N GLY A 234 3.42 23.25 -4.04
CA GLY A 234 4.30 24.42 -4.00
C GLY A 234 5.25 24.44 -2.80
N ILE A 235 5.73 23.26 -2.37
CA ILE A 235 6.65 23.07 -1.23
C ILE A 235 7.93 22.35 -1.64
N ASP A 236 8.93 22.30 -0.76
CA ASP A 236 10.18 21.58 -1.01
C ASP A 236 9.96 20.05 -1.03
N ALA A 237 10.60 19.37 -1.98
CA ALA A 237 10.59 17.91 -2.07
C ALA A 237 11.19 17.23 -0.81
N GLN A 238 12.13 17.89 -0.14
CA GLN A 238 12.68 17.41 1.13
C GLN A 238 11.62 17.41 2.25
N GLU A 239 10.73 18.40 2.26
CA GLU A 239 9.63 18.45 3.23
C GLU A 239 8.61 17.34 2.95
N VAL A 240 8.27 17.08 1.67
CA VAL A 240 7.44 15.92 1.29
C VAL A 240 8.09 14.64 1.78
N ALA A 241 9.38 14.43 1.49
CA ALA A 241 10.12 13.25 1.90
C ALA A 241 10.13 13.07 3.43
N ARG A 242 10.33 14.16 4.17
CA ARG A 242 10.36 14.16 5.64
C ARG A 242 9.01 13.75 6.23
N VAL A 243 7.93 14.40 5.78
CA VAL A 243 6.58 14.18 6.35
C VAL A 243 6.04 12.81 5.96
N THR A 244 6.13 12.42 4.68
CA THR A 244 5.63 11.11 4.24
C THR A 244 6.42 9.94 4.86
N THR A 245 7.72 10.10 5.07
CA THR A 245 8.54 9.12 5.82
C THR A 245 8.09 9.02 7.28
N GLN A 246 7.82 10.14 7.93
CA GLN A 246 7.31 10.13 9.32
C GLN A 246 5.93 9.47 9.41
N ASN A 247 5.04 9.75 8.45
CA ASN A 247 3.73 9.13 8.36
C ASN A 247 3.84 7.60 8.20
N ALA A 248 4.70 7.14 7.26
CA ALA A 248 4.93 5.72 7.04
C ALA A 248 5.49 5.01 8.30
N ARG A 249 6.45 5.64 8.96
CA ARG A 249 6.99 5.12 10.24
C ARG A 249 5.93 5.03 11.33
N SER A 250 5.09 6.05 11.43
CA SER A 250 3.99 6.06 12.42
C SER A 250 2.97 4.97 12.16
N LEU A 251 2.55 4.77 10.89
CA LEU A 251 1.56 3.78 10.53
C LEU A 251 2.10 2.35 10.67
N PHE A 252 3.29 2.09 10.12
CA PHE A 252 3.86 0.75 10.00
C PHE A 252 4.85 0.40 11.13
N HIS A 253 5.02 1.28 12.12
CA HIS A 253 5.97 1.12 13.23
C HIS A 253 7.41 0.83 12.78
N ILE A 254 7.82 1.40 11.62
CA ILE A 254 9.17 1.27 11.07
C ILE A 254 10.14 2.10 11.92
N PRO A 255 11.23 1.53 12.46
CA PRO A 255 12.22 2.25 13.25
C PRO A 255 12.86 3.45 12.53
N ALA A 256 13.42 4.39 13.34
CA ALA A 256 14.08 5.59 12.83
C ALA A 256 15.40 5.28 12.14
#